data_49bbbc703261540ee19c6ac031405a14
#
_entry.id   49bbbc703261540ee19c6ac031405a14
#
_cell.length_a   1.000
_cell.length_b   1.000
_cell.length_c   1.000
_cell.angle_alpha   90.00
_cell.angle_beta   90.00
_cell.angle_gamma   90.00
#
_symmetry.space_group_name_H-M   'P 1'
#
loop_
_entity.id
_entity.type
_entity.pdbx_description
1 polymer ?
#
loop_
_entity_poly.entity_id
_entity_poly.type
_entity_poly.pdbx_seq_one_letter_code
_entity_poly.pdbx_strand_id
1 'polypeptide(L)'
;MRALLTPEIAPRMGVVLFRPGAELMHLFMRGRVLLEPEPEEMASFSTGAVPAVIQPLADDPVMRQVFGNERVIQRAGGLPSLEQWLSSRFECQWPHSSWHDKNFTTMRHEPGSIRLCWHCDHILSGQHTDQLADIAAGNLVSWILEVIRRDSGFPESHILTLPELCWWMVRNDLADVIPESVAHKGLRLPDENIRSVMRESDIVPSASATSLVQEKAKKILTLSVDPESPESFMFRPKRRRWINETYTRWVKTQPCECCRRPADDPHHIVGHGMGGTATKAHDLFVIPLCRECHDELHADVPAFEQKHGTQLELLLRFMDRALAIGVIAKA
;
A
#
# COMPACT_ATOMS: atom_id res chain seq x y z
N MET A 1 9.89 -16.52 -11.65
CA MET A 1 9.72 -17.43 -12.82
C MET A 1 9.52 -18.84 -12.28
N ARG A 2 8.54 -19.57 -12.78
CA ARG A 2 8.25 -20.99 -12.48
C ARG A 2 8.37 -21.80 -13.76
N ALA A 3 8.67 -23.11 -13.61
CA ALA A 3 8.74 -24.00 -14.74
C ALA A 3 8.17 -25.37 -14.36
N LEU A 4 7.48 -26.00 -15.32
CA LEU A 4 7.05 -27.38 -15.24
C LEU A 4 8.09 -28.25 -15.93
N LEU A 5 8.62 -29.25 -15.24
CA LEU A 5 9.64 -30.17 -15.77
C LEU A 5 9.21 -31.59 -15.51
N THR A 6 9.22 -32.39 -16.56
CA THR A 6 8.95 -33.82 -16.45
C THR A 6 10.24 -34.55 -16.02
N PRO A 7 10.23 -35.27 -14.89
CA PRO A 7 11.39 -35.96 -14.39
C PRO A 7 11.64 -37.26 -15.15
N GLU A 8 12.90 -37.57 -15.46
CA GLU A 8 13.38 -38.90 -15.83
C GLU A 8 13.91 -39.58 -14.57
N ILE A 9 13.27 -40.66 -14.13
CA ILE A 9 13.62 -41.33 -12.88
C ILE A 9 14.50 -42.53 -13.14
N ALA A 10 15.66 -42.58 -12.49
CA ALA A 10 16.55 -43.73 -12.44
C ALA A 10 16.57 -44.37 -11.03
N PRO A 11 15.55 -45.19 -10.64
CA PRO A 11 15.34 -45.61 -9.27
C PRO A 11 16.49 -46.41 -8.68
N ARG A 12 17.18 -47.22 -9.52
CA ARG A 12 18.31 -48.05 -9.10
C ARG A 12 19.55 -47.22 -8.71
N MET A 13 19.64 -46.00 -9.24
CA MET A 13 20.74 -45.06 -8.95
C MET A 13 20.38 -44.02 -7.93
N GLY A 14 19.10 -43.92 -7.52
CA GLY A 14 18.62 -42.87 -6.63
C GLY A 14 18.70 -41.46 -7.26
N VAL A 15 18.61 -41.38 -8.60
CA VAL A 15 18.82 -40.15 -9.36
C VAL A 15 17.56 -39.78 -10.12
N VAL A 16 17.24 -38.47 -10.09
CA VAL A 16 16.21 -37.85 -10.93
C VAL A 16 16.87 -36.82 -11.83
N LEU A 17 16.59 -36.91 -13.13
CA LEU A 17 17.14 -36.03 -14.16
C LEU A 17 16.02 -35.12 -14.70
N PHE A 18 16.34 -33.87 -14.93
CA PHE A 18 15.48 -32.90 -15.61
C PHE A 18 16.19 -32.38 -16.86
N ARG A 19 15.40 -32.06 -17.89
CA ARG A 19 15.89 -31.42 -19.13
C ARG A 19 15.22 -30.03 -19.26
N PRO A 20 15.77 -29.01 -18.61
CA PRO A 20 15.13 -27.70 -18.54
C PRO A 20 15.18 -26.89 -19.85
N GLY A 21 15.96 -27.30 -20.83
CA GLY A 21 16.24 -26.45 -22.00
C GLY A 21 17.22 -25.31 -21.67
N ALA A 22 17.72 -24.63 -22.70
CA ALA A 22 18.71 -23.58 -22.55
C ALA A 22 18.16 -22.36 -21.78
N GLU A 23 16.89 -22.06 -22.02
CA GLU A 23 16.18 -20.89 -21.44
C GLU A 23 15.96 -20.99 -19.92
N LEU A 24 15.88 -22.21 -19.38
CA LEU A 24 15.65 -22.45 -17.95
C LEU A 24 16.91 -22.85 -17.18
N MET A 25 18.05 -23.06 -17.86
CA MET A 25 19.31 -23.45 -17.19
C MET A 25 19.73 -22.48 -16.09
N HIS A 26 19.47 -21.20 -16.25
CA HIS A 26 19.81 -20.18 -15.26
C HIS A 26 19.16 -20.42 -13.87
N LEU A 27 18.02 -21.11 -13.80
CA LEU A 27 17.35 -21.46 -12.54
C LEU A 27 18.19 -22.44 -11.71
N PHE A 28 18.90 -23.37 -12.39
CA PHE A 28 19.72 -24.39 -11.76
C PHE A 28 21.13 -23.90 -11.41
N MET A 29 21.59 -22.80 -11.99
CA MET A 29 22.91 -22.23 -11.71
C MET A 29 22.98 -21.50 -10.36
N ARG A 30 21.84 -21.25 -9.70
CA ARG A 30 21.76 -20.54 -8.43
C ARG A 30 21.91 -21.41 -7.19
N GLY A 31 22.25 -22.70 -7.36
CA GLY A 31 22.46 -23.65 -6.26
C GLY A 31 21.25 -24.55 -6.04
N ARG A 32 20.53 -24.42 -4.93
CA ARG A 32 19.38 -25.29 -4.62
C ARG A 32 18.11 -24.81 -5.30
N VAL A 33 17.29 -25.75 -5.80
CA VAL A 33 15.93 -25.52 -6.29
C VAL A 33 14.94 -26.21 -5.36
N LEU A 34 13.78 -25.57 -5.16
CA LEU A 34 12.63 -26.17 -4.51
C LEU A 34 11.83 -26.94 -5.56
N LEU A 35 11.48 -28.21 -5.25
CA LEU A 35 10.60 -29.03 -6.09
C LEU A 35 9.28 -29.22 -5.37
N GLU A 36 8.18 -28.96 -6.07
CA GLU A 36 6.82 -29.11 -5.58
C GLU A 36 6.00 -29.91 -6.60
N PRO A 37 4.98 -30.67 -6.16
CA PRO A 37 4.05 -31.30 -7.08
C PRO A 37 3.35 -30.27 -7.97
N GLU A 38 3.01 -30.66 -9.19
CA GLU A 38 2.26 -29.83 -10.11
C GLU A 38 0.87 -29.52 -9.53
N PRO A 39 0.47 -28.22 -9.45
CA PRO A 39 -0.89 -27.83 -9.09
C PRO A 39 -1.90 -28.26 -10.16
N GLU A 40 -3.11 -28.67 -9.76
CA GLU A 40 -4.17 -29.10 -10.69
C GLU A 40 -4.47 -28.08 -11.79
N GLU A 41 -4.38 -26.80 -11.48
CA GLU A 41 -4.62 -25.66 -12.39
C GLU A 41 -3.60 -25.62 -13.56
N MET A 42 -2.46 -26.28 -13.42
CA MET A 42 -1.37 -26.30 -14.41
C MET A 42 -1.35 -27.59 -15.24
N ALA A 43 -2.22 -28.54 -14.98
CA ALA A 43 -2.25 -29.85 -15.66
C ALA A 43 -2.38 -29.75 -17.20
N SER A 44 -2.90 -28.62 -17.72
CA SER A 44 -3.01 -28.37 -19.15
C SER A 44 -1.77 -27.72 -19.78
N PHE A 45 -0.76 -27.32 -18.97
CA PHE A 45 0.41 -26.65 -19.49
C PHE A 45 1.46 -27.65 -19.97
N SER A 46 2.17 -27.30 -21.03
CA SER A 46 3.29 -28.09 -21.52
C SER A 46 4.52 -27.93 -20.62
N THR A 47 5.42 -28.89 -20.67
CA THR A 47 6.76 -28.81 -20.04
C THR A 47 7.50 -27.57 -20.56
N GLY A 48 8.06 -26.77 -19.65
CA GLY A 48 8.76 -25.54 -19.98
C GLY A 48 8.50 -24.42 -18.98
N ALA A 49 8.72 -23.20 -19.39
CA ALA A 49 8.41 -22.01 -18.60
C ALA A 49 6.90 -21.90 -18.39
N VAL A 50 6.49 -21.68 -17.13
CA VAL A 50 5.09 -21.41 -16.81
C VAL A 50 4.75 -19.98 -17.26
N PRO A 51 3.71 -19.79 -18.07
CA PRO A 51 3.28 -18.47 -18.50
C PRO A 51 3.01 -17.53 -17.30
N ALA A 52 3.17 -16.25 -17.52
CA ALA A 52 2.74 -15.25 -16.55
C ALA A 52 1.21 -15.34 -16.36
N VAL A 53 0.76 -15.18 -15.11
CA VAL A 53 -0.67 -15.19 -14.82
C VAL A 53 -1.31 -13.96 -15.45
N ILE A 54 -2.38 -14.17 -16.21
CA ILE A 54 -3.19 -13.09 -16.75
C ILE A 54 -3.97 -12.47 -15.59
N GLN A 55 -3.84 -11.16 -15.45
CA GLN A 55 -4.55 -10.40 -14.42
C GLN A 55 -5.85 -9.84 -14.99
N PRO A 56 -7.03 -10.32 -14.56
CA PRO A 56 -8.31 -9.84 -15.10
C PRO A 56 -8.53 -8.33 -14.93
N LEU A 57 -7.94 -7.74 -13.90
CA LEU A 57 -7.99 -6.30 -13.66
C LEU A 57 -7.25 -5.48 -14.74
N ALA A 58 -6.38 -6.09 -15.53
CA ALA A 58 -5.67 -5.42 -16.61
C ALA A 58 -6.61 -5.03 -17.78
N ASP A 59 -7.65 -5.81 -17.99
CA ASP A 59 -8.60 -5.62 -19.09
C ASP A 59 -9.80 -4.74 -18.72
N ASP A 60 -9.94 -4.39 -17.44
CA ASP A 60 -11.04 -3.53 -16.95
C ASP A 60 -10.80 -2.06 -17.35
N PRO A 61 -11.69 -1.45 -18.18
CA PRO A 61 -11.53 -0.06 -18.62
C PRO A 61 -11.47 0.95 -17.46
N VAL A 62 -12.19 0.67 -16.36
CA VAL A 62 -12.19 1.53 -15.17
C VAL A 62 -10.82 1.51 -14.51
N MET A 63 -10.17 0.35 -14.51
CA MET A 63 -8.81 0.22 -13.94
C MET A 63 -7.77 0.98 -14.76
N ARG A 64 -7.92 1.06 -16.08
CA ARG A 64 -7.02 1.87 -16.93
C ARG A 64 -7.04 3.34 -16.51
N GLN A 65 -8.21 3.89 -16.17
CA GLN A 65 -8.33 5.27 -15.67
C GLN A 65 -7.69 5.43 -14.29
N VAL A 66 -7.92 4.49 -13.37
CA VAL A 66 -7.34 4.50 -12.03
C VAL A 66 -5.81 4.47 -12.10
N PHE A 67 -5.26 3.58 -12.91
CA PHE A 67 -3.81 3.42 -13.04
C PHE A 67 -3.14 4.56 -13.83
N GLY A 68 -3.90 5.27 -14.69
CA GLY A 68 -3.44 6.50 -15.35
C GLY A 68 -3.36 7.71 -14.42
N ASN A 69 -3.86 7.63 -13.18
CA ASN A 69 -3.78 8.73 -12.22
C ASN A 69 -2.33 8.94 -11.77
N GLU A 70 -1.85 10.19 -11.85
CA GLU A 70 -0.46 10.54 -11.52
C GLU A 70 -0.06 10.14 -10.10
N ARG A 71 -0.95 10.30 -9.11
CA ARG A 71 -0.68 9.89 -7.73
C ARG A 71 -0.48 8.38 -7.61
N VAL A 72 -1.22 7.57 -8.37
CA VAL A 72 -1.07 6.12 -8.41
C VAL A 72 0.28 5.75 -9.02
N ILE A 73 0.64 6.37 -10.14
CA ILE A 73 1.94 6.18 -10.81
C ILE A 73 3.09 6.53 -9.87
N GLN A 74 3.01 7.66 -9.17
CA GLN A 74 4.04 8.08 -8.22
C GLN A 74 4.16 7.12 -7.03
N ARG A 75 3.05 6.64 -6.50
CA ARG A 75 3.06 5.66 -5.40
C ARG A 75 3.59 4.29 -5.82
N ALA A 76 3.42 3.91 -7.08
CA ALA A 76 4.03 2.70 -7.63
C ALA A 76 5.54 2.81 -7.88
N GLY A 77 6.11 4.02 -7.81
CA GLY A 77 7.54 4.30 -7.98
C GLY A 77 7.88 5.23 -9.15
N GLY A 78 6.89 5.77 -9.86
CA GLY A 78 7.03 6.71 -10.96
C GLY A 78 7.46 6.09 -12.29
N LEU A 79 7.40 6.87 -13.36
CA LEU A 79 7.78 6.41 -14.70
C LEU A 79 9.21 5.86 -14.82
N PRO A 80 10.23 6.36 -14.10
CA PRO A 80 11.56 5.74 -14.13
C PRO A 80 11.56 4.28 -13.66
N SER A 81 10.73 3.92 -12.68
CA SER A 81 10.60 2.54 -12.22
C SER A 81 9.87 1.65 -13.24
N LEU A 82 8.88 2.19 -13.94
CA LEU A 82 8.26 1.52 -15.10
C LEU A 82 9.30 1.25 -16.21
N GLU A 83 10.12 2.25 -16.55
CA GLU A 83 11.16 2.11 -17.58
C GLU A 83 12.19 1.03 -17.20
N GLN A 84 12.60 1.00 -15.95
CA GLN A 84 13.48 -0.06 -15.44
C GLN A 84 12.84 -1.44 -15.52
N TRP A 85 11.56 -1.55 -15.15
CA TRP A 85 10.80 -2.78 -15.23
C TRP A 85 10.68 -3.27 -16.68
N LEU A 86 10.39 -2.38 -17.64
CA LEU A 86 10.34 -2.71 -19.06
C LEU A 86 11.70 -3.22 -19.58
N SER A 87 12.78 -2.56 -19.17
CA SER A 87 14.14 -2.92 -19.62
C SER A 87 14.57 -4.32 -19.16
N SER A 88 14.01 -4.79 -18.05
CA SER A 88 14.34 -6.12 -17.48
C SER A 88 13.51 -7.27 -18.06
N ARG A 89 12.41 -6.99 -18.78
CA ARG A 89 11.42 -8.00 -19.16
C ARG A 89 11.15 -8.12 -20.65
N PHE A 90 11.29 -7.04 -21.38
CA PHE A 90 10.86 -6.98 -22.78
C PHE A 90 12.01 -6.64 -23.72
N GLU A 91 11.93 -7.25 -24.89
CA GLU A 91 12.63 -6.82 -26.09
C GLU A 91 11.78 -5.73 -26.78
N CYS A 92 11.87 -5.60 -28.12
CA CYS A 92 11.06 -4.64 -28.85
C CYS A 92 9.58 -5.04 -28.85
N GLN A 93 8.71 -4.15 -28.39
CA GLN A 93 7.27 -4.40 -28.31
C GLN A 93 6.50 -3.98 -29.56
N TRP A 94 7.17 -3.32 -30.52
CA TRP A 94 6.51 -2.92 -31.76
C TRP A 94 6.33 -4.13 -32.68
N PRO A 95 5.08 -4.47 -33.05
CA PRO A 95 4.82 -5.65 -33.88
C PRO A 95 5.09 -5.35 -35.36
N HIS A 96 6.20 -5.81 -35.87
CA HIS A 96 6.48 -5.81 -37.30
C HIS A 96 7.29 -7.05 -37.73
N SER A 97 7.19 -7.39 -39.01
CA SER A 97 7.85 -8.56 -39.60
C SER A 97 9.26 -8.29 -40.10
N SER A 98 9.73 -7.04 -40.04
CA SER A 98 11.05 -6.63 -40.48
C SER A 98 12.09 -6.74 -39.38
N TRP A 99 13.32 -6.45 -39.72
CA TRP A 99 14.46 -6.57 -38.84
C TRP A 99 14.37 -5.66 -37.60
N HIS A 100 14.75 -6.19 -36.42
CA HIS A 100 14.92 -5.46 -35.17
C HIS A 100 16.39 -5.25 -34.85
N ASP A 101 16.76 -4.09 -34.34
CA ASP A 101 18.08 -3.81 -33.78
C ASP A 101 18.29 -4.62 -32.50
N LYS A 102 19.57 -4.95 -32.21
CA LYS A 102 19.95 -5.65 -30.96
C LYS A 102 20.03 -4.72 -29.75
N ASN A 103 20.06 -3.41 -29.98
CA ASN A 103 20.08 -2.41 -28.94
C ASN A 103 18.65 -1.93 -28.67
N PHE A 104 18.33 -1.79 -27.39
CA PHE A 104 17.00 -1.43 -26.94
C PHE A 104 17.02 -0.15 -26.13
N THR A 105 15.95 0.62 -26.24
CA THR A 105 15.68 1.83 -25.48
C THR A 105 14.24 1.82 -24.94
N THR A 106 13.91 2.78 -24.10
CA THR A 106 12.54 2.94 -23.60
C THR A 106 12.05 4.32 -24.01
N MET A 107 11.01 4.36 -24.84
CA MET A 107 10.34 5.57 -25.30
C MET A 107 9.17 5.90 -24.36
N ARG A 108 9.13 7.14 -23.87
CA ARG A 108 7.95 7.66 -23.14
C ARG A 108 6.84 7.97 -24.12
N HIS A 109 5.67 7.47 -23.83
CA HIS A 109 4.44 7.75 -24.59
C HIS A 109 3.27 7.72 -23.61
N GLU A 110 2.47 8.79 -23.58
CA GLU A 110 1.31 8.83 -22.69
C GLU A 110 0.38 7.62 -22.89
N PRO A 111 -0.10 7.02 -21.77
CA PRO A 111 0.11 7.39 -20.35
C PRO A 111 1.33 6.75 -19.68
N GLY A 112 2.19 6.04 -20.38
CA GLY A 112 3.30 5.27 -19.82
C GLY A 112 4.59 5.31 -20.63
N SER A 113 5.14 4.12 -20.91
CA SER A 113 6.37 3.94 -21.68
C SER A 113 6.34 2.63 -22.47
N ILE A 114 7.15 2.55 -23.53
CA ILE A 114 7.23 1.39 -24.43
C ILE A 114 8.70 0.98 -24.58
N ARG A 115 8.98 -0.32 -24.59
CA ARG A 115 10.30 -0.86 -24.88
C ARG A 115 10.45 -1.08 -26.39
N LEU A 116 11.43 -0.43 -27.00
CA LEU A 116 11.68 -0.48 -28.45
C LEU A 116 13.15 -0.81 -28.74
N CYS A 117 13.43 -1.41 -29.91
CA CYS A 117 14.78 -1.40 -30.45
C CYS A 117 15.10 -0.04 -31.06
N TRP A 118 16.36 0.30 -31.23
CA TRP A 118 16.78 1.60 -31.78
C TRP A 118 16.18 1.90 -33.16
N HIS A 119 16.00 0.90 -33.99
CA HIS A 119 15.35 1.06 -35.29
C HIS A 119 13.89 1.53 -35.14
N CYS A 120 13.11 0.83 -34.31
CA CYS A 120 11.70 1.18 -34.08
C CYS A 120 11.55 2.53 -33.36
N ASP A 121 12.40 2.81 -32.37
CA ASP A 121 12.42 4.08 -31.66
C ASP A 121 12.67 5.24 -32.62
N HIS A 122 13.63 5.11 -33.51
CA HIS A 122 13.91 6.16 -34.51
C HIS A 122 12.73 6.41 -35.46
N ILE A 123 12.03 5.35 -35.90
CA ILE A 123 10.88 5.51 -36.80
C ILE A 123 9.67 6.06 -36.07
N LEU A 124 9.42 5.64 -34.83
CA LEU A 124 8.21 5.96 -34.07
C LEU A 124 8.35 7.23 -33.22
N SER A 125 9.57 7.74 -33.06
CA SER A 125 9.83 8.95 -32.28
C SER A 125 9.00 10.13 -32.79
N GLY A 126 8.25 10.73 -31.87
CA GLY A 126 7.36 11.86 -32.18
C GLY A 126 6.03 11.48 -32.86
N GLN A 127 5.77 10.18 -33.05
CA GLN A 127 4.44 9.72 -33.49
C GLN A 127 3.51 9.54 -32.29
N HIS A 128 2.24 9.89 -32.47
CA HIS A 128 1.17 9.72 -31.49
C HIS A 128 0.02 8.91 -32.13
N THR A 129 0.13 7.59 -32.06
CA THR A 129 -0.89 6.70 -32.62
C THR A 129 -1.60 5.95 -31.48
N ASP A 130 -2.85 5.56 -31.72
CA ASP A 130 -3.64 4.79 -30.76
C ASP A 130 -2.93 3.48 -30.37
N GLN A 131 -2.24 2.84 -31.33
CA GLN A 131 -1.49 1.60 -31.07
C GLN A 131 -0.33 1.82 -30.09
N LEU A 132 0.39 2.93 -30.19
CA LEU A 132 1.46 3.29 -29.25
C LEU A 132 0.86 3.59 -27.88
N ALA A 133 -0.25 4.33 -27.83
CA ALA A 133 -0.96 4.62 -26.60
C ALA A 133 -1.46 3.36 -25.89
N ASP A 134 -2.00 2.41 -26.66
CA ASP A 134 -2.48 1.13 -26.11
C ASP A 134 -1.34 0.28 -25.52
N ILE A 135 -0.20 0.20 -26.21
CA ILE A 135 0.98 -0.52 -25.69
C ILE A 135 1.47 0.15 -24.39
N ALA A 136 1.60 1.48 -24.41
CA ALA A 136 2.05 2.25 -23.24
C ALA A 136 1.10 2.10 -22.04
N ALA A 137 -0.22 2.15 -22.28
CA ALA A 137 -1.24 1.94 -21.27
C ALA A 137 -1.22 0.50 -20.73
N GLY A 138 -1.10 -0.49 -21.60
CA GLY A 138 -0.98 -1.89 -21.21
C GLY A 138 0.26 -2.16 -20.33
N ASN A 139 1.39 -1.55 -20.68
CA ASN A 139 2.61 -1.63 -19.88
C ASN A 139 2.44 -1.00 -18.50
N LEU A 140 1.84 0.19 -18.44
CA LEU A 140 1.57 0.89 -17.19
C LEU A 140 0.70 0.07 -16.26
N VAL A 141 -0.41 -0.46 -16.77
CA VAL A 141 -1.34 -1.30 -16.00
C VAL A 141 -0.65 -2.56 -15.49
N SER A 142 0.06 -3.27 -16.37
CA SER A 142 0.75 -4.52 -16.01
C SER A 142 1.82 -4.29 -14.95
N TRP A 143 2.59 -3.20 -15.06
CA TRP A 143 3.60 -2.83 -14.09
C TRP A 143 2.98 -2.48 -12.72
N ILE A 144 1.91 -1.66 -12.69
CA ILE A 144 1.24 -1.28 -11.43
C ILE A 144 0.66 -2.51 -10.74
N LEU A 145 0.00 -3.41 -11.47
CA LEU A 145 -0.52 -4.66 -10.90
C LEU A 145 0.60 -5.51 -10.29
N GLU A 146 1.76 -5.56 -10.94
CA GLU A 146 2.92 -6.27 -10.38
C GLU A 146 3.46 -5.58 -9.12
N VAL A 147 3.52 -4.25 -9.10
CA VAL A 147 3.92 -3.50 -7.91
C VAL A 147 2.97 -3.80 -6.76
N ILE A 148 1.65 -3.74 -7.00
CA ILE A 148 0.62 -4.04 -5.99
C ILE A 148 0.80 -5.47 -5.44
N ARG A 149 0.98 -6.45 -6.32
CA ARG A 149 1.21 -7.84 -5.96
C ARG A 149 2.44 -8.01 -5.06
N ARG A 150 3.56 -7.43 -5.47
CA ARG A 150 4.84 -7.49 -4.75
C ARG A 150 4.75 -6.79 -3.39
N ASP A 151 4.22 -5.57 -3.34
CA ASP A 151 4.10 -4.77 -2.12
C ASP A 151 3.13 -5.41 -1.10
N SER A 152 2.20 -6.22 -1.58
CA SER A 152 1.30 -7.01 -0.76
C SER A 152 1.88 -8.36 -0.33
N GLY A 153 3.08 -8.72 -0.81
CA GLY A 153 3.75 -9.97 -0.47
C GLY A 153 3.17 -11.21 -1.17
N PHE A 154 2.38 -11.04 -2.23
CA PHE A 154 1.77 -12.16 -2.95
C PHE A 154 2.74 -12.83 -3.94
N PRO A 155 2.62 -14.15 -4.17
CA PRO A 155 3.45 -14.89 -5.12
C PRO A 155 3.17 -14.48 -6.58
N GLU A 156 4.08 -14.81 -7.50
CA GLU A 156 3.94 -14.48 -8.94
C GLU A 156 2.68 -15.06 -9.58
N SER A 157 2.12 -16.12 -9.03
CA SER A 157 0.91 -16.78 -9.53
C SER A 157 -0.39 -16.20 -8.97
N HIS A 158 -0.32 -15.20 -8.10
CA HIS A 158 -1.51 -14.65 -7.48
C HIS A 158 -2.29 -13.76 -8.46
N ILE A 159 -3.58 -14.00 -8.56
CA ILE A 159 -4.52 -13.15 -9.29
C ILE A 159 -5.08 -12.10 -8.34
N LEU A 160 -4.76 -10.83 -8.60
CA LEU A 160 -5.23 -9.73 -7.77
C LEU A 160 -6.75 -9.56 -7.86
N THR A 161 -7.37 -9.35 -6.72
CA THR A 161 -8.79 -9.07 -6.58
C THR A 161 -9.04 -7.58 -6.33
N LEU A 162 -10.26 -7.11 -6.57
CA LEU A 162 -10.65 -5.72 -6.27
C LEU A 162 -10.47 -5.34 -4.80
N PRO A 163 -10.83 -6.18 -3.81
CA PRO A 163 -10.55 -5.87 -2.40
C PRO A 163 -9.07 -5.68 -2.08
N GLU A 164 -8.19 -6.46 -2.67
CA GLU A 164 -6.74 -6.34 -2.49
C GLU A 164 -6.20 -5.06 -3.12
N LEU A 165 -6.69 -4.70 -4.30
CA LEU A 165 -6.40 -3.42 -4.94
C LEU A 165 -6.86 -2.25 -4.05
N CYS A 166 -8.11 -2.26 -3.58
CA CYS A 166 -8.63 -1.22 -2.69
C CYS A 166 -7.79 -1.12 -1.42
N TRP A 167 -7.37 -2.25 -0.85
CA TRP A 167 -6.49 -2.28 0.33
C TRP A 167 -5.14 -1.63 0.06
N TRP A 168 -4.50 -1.94 -1.08
CA TRP A 168 -3.25 -1.29 -1.47
C TRP A 168 -3.43 0.22 -1.64
N MET A 169 -4.51 0.66 -2.27
CA MET A 169 -4.82 2.08 -2.44
C MET A 169 -5.03 2.78 -1.10
N VAL A 170 -5.76 2.16 -0.17
CA VAL A 170 -5.96 2.69 1.20
C VAL A 170 -4.62 2.83 1.92
N ARG A 171 -3.76 1.82 1.88
CA ARG A 171 -2.42 1.86 2.51
C ARG A 171 -1.53 2.99 1.96
N ASN A 172 -1.73 3.36 0.70
CA ASN A 172 -0.93 4.35 -0.01
C ASN A 172 -1.59 5.75 -0.06
N ASP A 173 -2.60 6.02 0.76
CA ASP A 173 -3.33 7.29 0.82
C ASP A 173 -3.99 7.68 -0.54
N LEU A 174 -4.52 6.68 -1.25
CA LEU A 174 -5.18 6.83 -2.54
C LEU A 174 -6.68 6.45 -2.48
N ALA A 175 -7.27 6.39 -1.28
CA ALA A 175 -8.67 5.98 -1.10
C ALA A 175 -9.64 6.91 -1.84
N ASP A 176 -9.30 8.17 -2.01
CA ASP A 176 -10.06 9.17 -2.75
C ASP A 176 -10.01 9.02 -4.28
N VAL A 177 -9.05 8.25 -4.78
CA VAL A 177 -8.90 7.96 -6.22
C VAL A 177 -9.74 6.75 -6.64
N ILE A 178 -10.25 5.96 -5.68
CA ILE A 178 -11.03 4.75 -5.96
C ILE A 178 -12.41 5.16 -6.53
N PRO A 179 -12.77 4.76 -7.76
CA PRO A 179 -14.09 5.04 -8.32
C PRO A 179 -15.21 4.35 -7.52
N GLU A 180 -16.38 4.96 -7.50
CA GLU A 180 -17.56 4.44 -6.77
C GLU A 180 -17.88 3.00 -7.15
N SER A 181 -17.87 2.69 -8.45
CA SER A 181 -18.16 1.34 -8.96
C SER A 181 -17.13 0.29 -8.48
N VAL A 182 -15.87 0.70 -8.34
CA VAL A 182 -14.80 -0.17 -7.84
C VAL A 182 -14.92 -0.37 -6.35
N ALA A 183 -15.16 0.70 -5.60
CA ALA A 183 -15.38 0.66 -4.16
C ALA A 183 -16.60 -0.23 -3.82
N HIS A 184 -17.70 -0.06 -4.54
CA HIS A 184 -18.93 -0.84 -4.37
C HIS A 184 -18.68 -2.35 -4.56
N LYS A 185 -18.04 -2.73 -5.67
CA LYS A 185 -17.67 -4.13 -5.95
C LYS A 185 -16.62 -4.66 -4.96
N GLY A 186 -15.61 -3.83 -4.61
CA GLY A 186 -14.55 -4.18 -3.66
C GLY A 186 -15.07 -4.45 -2.25
N LEU A 187 -16.06 -3.68 -1.80
CA LEU A 187 -16.74 -3.86 -0.52
C LEU A 187 -17.83 -4.95 -0.57
N ARG A 188 -18.12 -5.52 -1.75
CA ARG A 188 -19.21 -6.49 -1.97
C ARG A 188 -20.55 -5.99 -1.46
N LEU A 189 -20.85 -4.72 -1.69
CA LEU A 189 -22.14 -4.14 -1.33
C LEU A 189 -23.23 -4.73 -2.25
N PRO A 190 -24.45 -4.94 -1.73
CA PRO A 190 -25.55 -5.41 -2.56
C PRO A 190 -25.91 -4.34 -3.59
N ASP A 191 -26.25 -4.79 -4.81
CA ASP A 191 -26.73 -3.87 -5.85
C ASP A 191 -28.03 -3.20 -5.38
N GLU A 192 -28.12 -1.89 -5.52
CA GLU A 192 -29.34 -1.16 -5.20
C GLU A 192 -30.43 -1.57 -6.18
N ASN A 193 -31.46 -2.24 -5.69
CA ASN A 193 -32.69 -2.53 -6.46
C ASN A 193 -33.47 -1.22 -6.64
N ILE A 194 -33.06 -0.41 -7.62
CA ILE A 194 -33.81 0.79 -8.01
C ILE A 194 -35.12 0.31 -8.66
N ARG A 195 -36.21 0.34 -7.89
CA ARG A 195 -37.55 0.13 -8.45
C ARG A 195 -37.88 1.32 -9.34
N SER A 196 -38.46 1.06 -10.49
CA SER A 196 -38.86 2.10 -11.46
C SER A 196 -39.85 3.14 -10.89
N VAL A 197 -40.50 2.82 -9.79
CA VAL A 197 -41.38 3.72 -9.03
C VAL A 197 -41.13 3.51 -7.54
N MET A 198 -40.67 4.54 -6.87
CA MET A 198 -40.48 4.60 -5.41
C MET A 198 -41.27 5.78 -4.87
N ARG A 199 -41.80 5.64 -3.65
CA ARG A 199 -42.37 6.80 -2.93
C ARG A 199 -41.24 7.67 -2.46
N GLU A 200 -41.44 8.99 -2.44
CA GLU A 200 -40.43 9.95 -1.99
C GLU A 200 -39.96 9.70 -0.51
N SER A 201 -40.89 9.20 0.32
CA SER A 201 -40.63 8.77 1.69
C SER A 201 -39.71 7.55 1.80
N ASP A 202 -39.54 6.77 0.73
CA ASP A 202 -38.79 5.51 0.74
C ASP A 202 -37.36 5.73 0.18
N ILE A 203 -37.03 6.96 -0.24
CA ILE A 203 -35.70 7.35 -0.69
C ILE A 203 -34.83 7.61 0.54
N VAL A 204 -34.11 6.60 0.96
CA VAL A 204 -33.06 6.73 2.00
C VAL A 204 -31.73 7.01 1.31
N PRO A 205 -31.04 8.13 1.61
CA PRO A 205 -29.72 8.36 1.07
C PRO A 205 -28.78 7.25 1.55
N SER A 206 -28.31 6.40 0.63
CA SER A 206 -27.25 5.45 0.95
C SER A 206 -25.89 6.16 1.02
N ALA A 207 -25.04 5.77 1.96
CA ALA A 207 -23.66 6.25 1.98
C ALA A 207 -22.92 5.69 0.76
N SER A 208 -22.21 6.56 0.02
CA SER A 208 -21.45 6.09 -1.14
C SER A 208 -20.36 5.10 -0.72
N ALA A 209 -20.10 4.10 -1.55
CA ALA A 209 -19.07 3.09 -1.27
C ALA A 209 -17.69 3.73 -1.12
N THR A 210 -17.37 4.74 -1.93
CA THR A 210 -16.14 5.52 -1.82
C THR A 210 -16.04 6.24 -0.48
N SER A 211 -17.14 6.85 0.00
CA SER A 211 -17.18 7.49 1.33
C SER A 211 -16.94 6.49 2.46
N LEU A 212 -17.47 5.28 2.35
CA LEU A 212 -17.21 4.20 3.33
C LEU A 212 -15.75 3.78 3.35
N VAL A 213 -15.11 3.63 2.17
CA VAL A 213 -13.67 3.32 2.09
C VAL A 213 -12.85 4.46 2.69
N GLN A 214 -13.14 5.71 2.35
CA GLN A 214 -12.44 6.89 2.87
C GLN A 214 -12.60 7.01 4.39
N GLU A 215 -13.79 6.74 4.93
CA GLU A 215 -14.03 6.75 6.37
C GLU A 215 -13.19 5.69 7.08
N LYS A 216 -13.11 4.48 6.53
CA LYS A 216 -12.28 3.38 7.07
C LYS A 216 -10.78 3.66 6.94
N ALA A 217 -10.36 4.38 5.89
CA ALA A 217 -8.98 4.80 5.69
C ALA A 217 -8.59 6.01 6.56
N LYS A 218 -9.55 6.70 7.16
CA LYS A 218 -9.32 7.94 7.92
C LYS A 218 -8.42 7.68 9.12
N LYS A 219 -7.32 8.40 9.18
CA LYS A 219 -6.39 8.35 10.31
C LYS A 219 -6.97 9.07 11.52
N ILE A 220 -6.71 8.55 12.73
CA ILE A 220 -7.18 9.16 13.98
C ILE A 220 -6.47 10.49 14.22
N LEU A 221 -5.20 10.57 13.86
CA LEU A 221 -4.38 11.75 14.03
C LEU A 221 -3.42 11.90 12.86
N THR A 222 -3.32 13.09 12.32
CA THR A 222 -2.29 13.52 11.36
C THR A 222 -1.50 14.66 11.95
N LEU A 223 -0.17 14.64 11.72
CA LEU A 223 0.73 15.73 12.10
C LEU A 223 1.08 16.53 10.84
N SER A 224 0.90 17.84 10.92
CA SER A 224 1.39 18.77 9.90
C SER A 224 2.29 19.82 10.55
N VAL A 225 3.31 20.25 9.84
CA VAL A 225 4.19 21.35 10.24
C VAL A 225 3.73 22.59 9.49
N ASP A 226 3.39 23.64 10.23
CA ASP A 226 3.08 24.95 9.68
C ASP A 226 4.41 25.68 9.37
N PRO A 227 4.75 25.94 8.10
CA PRO A 227 5.98 26.66 7.74
C PRO A 227 5.94 28.12 8.15
N GLU A 228 4.76 28.71 8.37
CA GLU A 228 4.56 30.07 8.84
C GLU A 228 4.12 30.09 10.30
N SER A 229 4.76 29.31 11.14
CA SER A 229 4.46 29.23 12.57
C SER A 229 4.52 30.62 13.25
N PRO A 230 3.81 30.84 14.36
CA PRO A 230 3.85 32.10 15.09
C PRO A 230 5.25 32.61 15.44
N GLU A 231 6.24 31.73 15.55
CA GLU A 231 7.65 32.08 15.81
C GLU A 231 8.31 32.80 14.65
N SER A 232 7.80 32.64 13.42
CA SER A 232 8.33 33.34 12.23
C SER A 232 8.02 34.84 12.23
N PHE A 233 6.99 35.27 12.97
CA PHE A 233 6.54 36.68 13.02
C PHE A 233 6.29 37.23 14.45
N MET A 234 6.35 36.38 15.48
CA MET A 234 6.13 36.79 16.88
C MET A 234 7.41 36.58 17.69
N PHE A 235 7.97 37.66 18.25
CA PHE A 235 9.18 37.62 19.06
C PHE A 235 9.04 36.75 20.34
N ARG A 236 7.85 36.68 20.93
CA ARG A 236 7.50 35.81 22.07
C ARG A 236 6.08 35.25 21.85
N PRO A 237 5.95 34.15 21.09
CA PRO A 237 4.65 33.56 20.85
C PRO A 237 4.03 33.02 22.13
N LYS A 238 2.76 33.26 22.34
CA LYS A 238 2.01 32.68 23.45
C LYS A 238 1.86 31.19 23.20
N ARG A 239 2.24 30.35 24.17
CA ARG A 239 2.04 28.91 24.12
C ARG A 239 0.56 28.57 23.99
N ARG A 240 0.15 27.99 22.88
CA ARG A 240 -1.19 27.46 22.65
C ARG A 240 -1.21 25.98 22.91
N ARG A 241 -2.14 25.50 23.73
CA ARG A 241 -2.37 24.08 23.92
C ARG A 241 -2.95 23.49 22.64
N TRP A 242 -2.34 22.44 22.13
CA TRP A 242 -2.91 21.64 21.07
C TRP A 242 -3.92 20.66 21.68
N ILE A 243 -5.17 20.71 21.21
CA ILE A 243 -6.31 19.94 21.74
C ILE A 243 -6.81 19.00 20.64
N ASN A 244 -6.95 17.71 20.97
CA ASN A 244 -7.52 16.71 20.07
C ASN A 244 -8.32 15.67 20.86
N GLU A 245 -9.64 15.87 20.89
CA GLU A 245 -10.55 15.00 21.63
C GLU A 245 -10.64 13.59 21.03
N THR A 246 -10.44 13.43 19.72
CA THR A 246 -10.43 12.13 19.06
C THR A 246 -9.25 11.30 19.53
N TYR A 247 -8.08 11.93 19.63
CA TYR A 247 -6.88 11.26 20.13
C TYR A 247 -7.03 10.89 21.62
N THR A 248 -7.45 11.79 22.46
CA THR A 248 -7.63 11.50 23.90
C THR A 248 -8.70 10.45 24.15
N ARG A 249 -9.75 10.42 23.36
CA ARG A 249 -10.76 9.34 23.37
C ARG A 249 -10.17 7.98 23.01
N TRP A 250 -9.32 7.95 21.97
CA TRP A 250 -8.59 6.73 21.60
C TRP A 250 -7.63 6.29 22.71
N VAL A 251 -6.89 7.21 23.35
CA VAL A 251 -6.00 6.91 24.48
C VAL A 251 -6.73 6.17 25.61
N LYS A 252 -7.98 6.52 25.90
CA LYS A 252 -8.81 5.81 26.90
C LYS A 252 -9.08 4.35 26.55
N THR A 253 -9.02 3.97 25.29
CA THR A 253 -9.24 2.57 24.86
C THR A 253 -7.96 1.73 24.94
N GLN A 254 -6.83 2.32 25.28
CA GLN A 254 -5.54 1.65 25.33
C GLN A 254 -5.30 1.01 26.72
N PRO A 255 -4.46 -0.02 26.81
CA PRO A 255 -4.08 -0.57 28.10
C PRO A 255 -3.20 0.43 28.87
N CYS A 256 -3.36 0.47 30.19
CA CYS A 256 -2.54 1.27 31.10
C CYS A 256 -1.05 0.97 30.92
N GLU A 257 -0.21 2.01 30.77
CA GLU A 257 1.24 1.83 30.53
C GLU A 257 1.99 1.24 31.72
N CYS A 258 1.42 1.29 32.91
CA CYS A 258 2.02 0.72 34.12
C CYS A 258 1.64 -0.74 34.37
N CYS A 259 0.33 -1.06 34.40
CA CYS A 259 -0.17 -2.36 34.84
C CYS A 259 -0.91 -3.16 33.74
N ARG A 260 -1.03 -2.63 32.54
CA ARG A 260 -1.70 -3.23 31.38
C ARG A 260 -3.22 -3.48 31.54
N ARG A 261 -3.84 -3.11 32.64
CA ARG A 261 -5.31 -3.10 32.78
C ARG A 261 -5.92 -2.05 31.84
N PRO A 262 -7.21 -2.09 31.53
CA PRO A 262 -7.88 -1.04 30.76
C PRO A 262 -7.62 0.34 31.38
N ALA A 263 -7.30 1.33 30.54
CA ALA A 263 -7.11 2.72 30.99
C ALA A 263 -8.47 3.39 31.17
N ASP A 264 -8.56 4.23 32.20
CA ASP A 264 -9.76 5.05 32.46
C ASP A 264 -9.54 6.51 32.02
N ASP A 265 -8.34 7.03 32.25
CA ASP A 265 -8.02 8.44 32.03
C ASP A 265 -6.76 8.64 31.17
N PRO A 266 -6.81 9.57 30.19
CA PRO A 266 -5.61 10.07 29.51
C PRO A 266 -4.90 11.05 30.45
N HIS A 267 -3.83 10.59 31.10
CA HIS A 267 -3.05 11.45 31.99
C HIS A 267 -2.15 12.39 31.19
N HIS A 268 -2.34 13.69 31.32
CA HIS A 268 -1.43 14.70 30.78
C HIS A 268 -0.18 14.78 31.66
N ILE A 269 1.01 14.61 31.07
CA ILE A 269 2.25 14.65 31.83
C ILE A 269 2.41 15.98 32.59
N VAL A 270 2.94 15.90 33.78
CA VAL A 270 3.09 17.05 34.70
C VAL A 270 4.57 17.24 35.08
N GLY A 271 4.95 18.43 35.45
CA GLY A 271 6.25 18.73 36.05
C GLY A 271 7.42 18.95 35.07
N HIS A 272 7.31 18.62 33.78
CA HIS A 272 8.42 18.69 32.83
C HIS A 272 8.44 19.96 31.95
N GLY A 273 7.89 21.07 32.43
CA GLY A 273 7.82 22.33 31.68
C GLY A 273 6.84 22.29 30.47
N MET A 274 6.16 21.19 30.26
CA MET A 274 5.20 21.01 29.15
C MET A 274 3.79 21.49 29.48
N GLY A 275 3.52 21.78 30.74
CA GLY A 275 2.33 22.45 31.26
C GLY A 275 2.77 23.53 32.27
N GLY A 276 1.84 24.27 32.82
CA GLY A 276 2.09 25.24 33.88
C GLY A 276 0.94 25.24 34.91
N THR A 277 1.02 26.07 35.93
CA THR A 277 -0.06 26.25 36.89
C THR A 277 -1.34 26.61 36.11
N ALA A 278 -2.35 25.77 36.20
CA ALA A 278 -3.62 25.86 35.45
C ALA A 278 -3.56 25.64 33.92
N THR A 279 -2.43 25.18 33.37
CA THR A 279 -2.32 24.87 31.95
C THR A 279 -1.89 23.42 31.75
N LYS A 280 -2.77 22.60 31.19
CA LYS A 280 -2.46 21.19 30.82
C LYS A 280 -1.44 21.15 29.69
N ALA A 281 -0.65 20.09 29.61
CA ALA A 281 0.18 19.78 28.45
C ALA A 281 -0.67 19.59 27.18
N HIS A 282 -0.06 19.57 26.01
CA HIS A 282 -0.73 19.24 24.75
C HIS A 282 -1.36 17.84 24.82
N ASP A 283 -2.50 17.64 24.16
CA ASP A 283 -3.17 16.32 24.15
C ASP A 283 -2.32 15.22 23.49
N LEU A 284 -1.28 15.58 22.75
CA LEU A 284 -0.28 14.62 22.26
C LEU A 284 0.58 14.05 23.40
N PHE A 285 0.73 14.78 24.51
CA PHE A 285 1.58 14.41 25.65
C PHE A 285 0.72 13.81 26.78
N VAL A 286 0.02 12.73 26.43
CA VAL A 286 -0.80 11.96 27.36
C VAL A 286 -0.36 10.50 27.40
N ILE A 287 -0.53 9.88 28.55
CA ILE A 287 -0.31 8.46 28.80
C ILE A 287 -1.63 7.80 29.23
N PRO A 288 -1.98 6.62 28.72
CA PRO A 288 -3.14 5.88 29.22
C PRO A 288 -2.83 5.29 30.59
N LEU A 289 -3.57 5.70 31.59
CA LEU A 289 -3.48 5.18 32.95
C LEU A 289 -4.83 4.66 33.42
N CYS A 290 -4.85 3.56 34.18
CA CYS A 290 -6.02 3.17 34.94
C CYS A 290 -6.16 4.06 36.17
N ARG A 291 -7.36 4.12 36.78
CA ARG A 291 -7.65 4.98 37.92
C ARG A 291 -6.62 4.85 39.04
N GLU A 292 -6.28 3.63 39.43
CA GLU A 292 -5.34 3.38 40.52
C GLU A 292 -3.93 3.93 40.23
N CYS A 293 -3.37 3.65 39.03
CA CYS A 293 -2.07 4.17 38.63
C CYS A 293 -2.08 5.68 38.46
N HIS A 294 -3.18 6.27 38.02
CA HIS A 294 -3.36 7.72 37.92
C HIS A 294 -3.37 8.37 39.29
N ASP A 295 -4.10 7.82 40.26
CA ASP A 295 -4.16 8.32 41.62
C ASP A 295 -2.83 8.14 42.37
N GLU A 296 -2.11 7.01 42.14
CA GLU A 296 -0.75 6.78 42.64
C GLU A 296 0.24 7.86 42.13
N LEU A 297 0.18 8.18 40.85
CA LEU A 297 1.03 9.23 40.26
C LEU A 297 0.75 10.61 40.88
N HIS A 298 -0.53 10.94 41.07
CA HIS A 298 -0.89 12.24 41.66
C HIS A 298 -0.59 12.33 43.17
N ALA A 299 -0.54 11.21 43.86
CA ALA A 299 -0.19 11.17 45.29
C ALA A 299 1.32 11.43 45.51
N ASP A 300 2.20 10.80 44.74
CA ASP A 300 3.66 10.95 44.85
C ASP A 300 4.34 10.65 43.52
N VAL A 301 4.64 11.68 42.74
CA VAL A 301 5.29 11.56 41.43
C VAL A 301 6.67 10.86 41.51
N PRO A 302 7.59 11.24 42.43
CA PRO A 302 8.87 10.56 42.59
C PRO A 302 8.76 9.07 42.89
N ALA A 303 7.89 8.68 43.83
CA ALA A 303 7.68 7.27 44.17
C ALA A 303 7.07 6.49 43.01
N PHE A 304 6.10 7.07 42.29
CA PHE A 304 5.54 6.49 41.08
C PHE A 304 6.60 6.27 40.01
N GLU A 305 7.44 7.27 39.72
CA GLU A 305 8.45 7.20 38.69
C GLU A 305 9.55 6.17 39.03
N GLN A 306 9.90 6.03 40.30
CA GLN A 306 10.82 5.01 40.76
C GLN A 306 10.28 3.60 40.51
N LYS A 307 8.98 3.40 40.63
CA LYS A 307 8.30 2.09 40.49
C LYS A 307 7.99 1.73 39.05
N HIS A 308 7.56 2.66 38.22
CA HIS A 308 7.00 2.42 36.90
C HIS A 308 7.84 2.95 35.73
N GLY A 309 8.86 3.74 36.01
CA GLY A 309 9.62 4.56 35.05
C GLY A 309 9.08 5.97 34.97
N THR A 310 9.89 6.88 34.42
CA THR A 310 9.53 8.29 34.30
C THR A 310 8.33 8.50 33.40
N GLN A 311 7.53 9.56 33.66
CA GLN A 311 6.41 9.93 32.78
C GLN A 311 6.86 10.10 31.32
N LEU A 312 8.09 10.61 31.09
CA LEU A 312 8.65 10.78 29.73
C LEU A 312 8.93 9.45 29.05
N GLU A 313 9.48 8.49 29.79
CA GLU A 313 9.74 7.12 29.25
C GLU A 313 8.43 6.41 28.90
N LEU A 314 7.41 6.53 29.79
CA LEU A 314 6.09 5.97 29.53
C LEU A 314 5.44 6.64 28.31
N LEU A 315 5.56 7.97 28.19
CA LEU A 315 5.06 8.73 27.05
C LEU A 315 5.75 8.31 25.74
N LEU A 316 7.09 8.22 25.72
CA LEU A 316 7.85 7.85 24.52
C LEU A 316 7.47 6.44 24.05
N ARG A 317 7.37 5.46 24.95
CA ARG A 317 6.92 4.10 24.61
C ARG A 317 5.49 4.08 24.04
N PHE A 318 4.60 4.89 24.62
CA PHE A 318 3.23 5.01 24.13
C PHE A 318 3.18 5.66 22.77
N MET A 319 3.92 6.76 22.55
CA MET A 319 4.00 7.46 21.26
C MET A 319 4.61 6.57 20.17
N ASP A 320 5.69 5.85 20.46
CA ASP A 320 6.31 4.89 19.53
C ASP A 320 5.27 3.87 19.05
N ARG A 321 4.53 3.28 19.99
CA ARG A 321 3.44 2.36 19.66
C ARG A 321 2.35 3.02 18.83
N ALA A 322 1.93 4.25 19.17
CA ALA A 322 0.90 4.98 18.43
C ALA A 322 1.33 5.31 16.99
N LEU A 323 2.62 5.62 16.79
CA LEU A 323 3.23 5.79 15.47
C LEU A 323 3.28 4.46 14.71
N ALA A 324 3.76 3.38 15.37
CA ALA A 324 3.91 2.07 14.75
C ALA A 324 2.58 1.48 14.22
N ILE A 325 1.48 1.70 14.95
CA ILE A 325 0.14 1.25 14.53
C ILE A 325 -0.60 2.27 13.64
N GLY A 326 0.02 3.41 13.33
CA GLY A 326 -0.51 4.40 12.40
C GLY A 326 -1.62 5.30 12.97
N VAL A 327 -1.81 5.36 14.29
CA VAL A 327 -2.74 6.29 14.94
C VAL A 327 -2.24 7.73 14.84
N ILE A 328 -0.93 7.91 14.99
CA ILE A 328 -0.22 9.13 14.66
C ILE A 328 0.44 8.90 13.30
N ALA A 329 0.11 9.71 12.32
CA ALA A 329 0.60 9.54 10.96
C ALA A 329 0.92 10.89 10.32
N LYS A 330 1.73 10.83 9.24
CA LYS A 330 1.98 12.01 8.40
C LYS A 330 0.68 12.43 7.71
N ALA A 331 0.43 13.73 7.63
CA ALA A 331 -0.70 14.32 6.90
C ALA A 331 -0.55 14.13 5.39
#